data_359b0afa8567a0be6f114ee0dab41cb7
#
_entry.id   359b0afa8567a0be6f114ee0dab41cb7
#
_cell.length_a   1.000
_cell.length_b   1.000
_cell.length_c   1.000
_cell.angle_alpha   90.00
_cell.angle_beta   90.00
_cell.angle_gamma   90.00
#
_symmetry.space_group_name_H-M   'P 1'
#
loop_
_entity.id
_entity.type
_entity.pdbx_description
1 polymer ?
#
loop_
_entity_poly.entity_id
_entity_poly.type
_entity_poly.pdbx_seq_one_letter_code
_entity_poly.pdbx_strand_id
1 'polypeptide(L)'
;MKFPKKCPLCSFEQKKPKIVSSKVYGGKGRKRAFFLCKNCDVRYLFPKLNSEEEKLFYKKEFESFMDKRSGKSSGWLKVEKHIKQNTETFKRRLKYIKPYLSKSDNILEIGCSSGFMLYPFLKKGHDCIGIEPSGVFKDYVKKRGIKVYDSLKKLIYKEKKIFNLIFHF
;
A
#
# COMPACT_ATOMS: atom_id res chain seq x y z
N MET A 1 17.73 8.16 -20.26
CA MET A 1 16.95 7.30 -19.35
C MET A 1 17.65 5.97 -19.23
N LYS A 2 17.76 5.37 -18.04
CA LYS A 2 18.29 4.01 -17.87
C LYS A 2 17.19 3.00 -18.22
N PHE A 3 17.54 1.91 -18.87
CA PHE A 3 16.62 0.82 -19.21
C PHE A 3 16.89 -0.40 -18.32
N PRO A 4 15.84 -1.14 -17.93
CA PRO A 4 16.02 -2.36 -17.16
C PRO A 4 16.62 -3.46 -18.03
N LYS A 5 17.67 -4.14 -17.54
CA LYS A 5 18.27 -5.30 -18.19
C LYS A 5 17.48 -6.59 -17.95
N LYS A 6 16.88 -6.71 -16.75
CA LYS A 6 16.11 -7.89 -16.31
C LYS A 6 14.77 -7.48 -15.70
N CYS A 7 13.78 -8.35 -15.80
CA CYS A 7 12.53 -8.21 -15.10
C CYS A 7 12.74 -8.43 -13.60
N PRO A 8 12.20 -7.55 -12.72
CA PRO A 8 12.36 -7.70 -11.28
C PRO A 8 11.57 -8.88 -10.69
N LEU A 9 10.58 -9.43 -11.41
CA LEU A 9 9.76 -10.54 -10.94
C LEU A 9 10.29 -11.90 -11.44
N CYS A 10 10.47 -12.08 -12.75
CA CYS A 10 10.82 -13.37 -13.34
C CYS A 10 12.27 -13.46 -13.84
N SER A 11 13.07 -12.41 -13.60
CA SER A 11 14.49 -12.30 -14.02
C SER A 11 14.76 -12.41 -15.53
N PHE A 12 13.72 -12.45 -16.36
CA PHE A 12 13.85 -12.52 -17.81
C PHE A 12 14.68 -11.34 -18.34
N GLU A 13 15.67 -11.65 -19.21
CA GLU A 13 16.51 -10.64 -19.84
C GLU A 13 15.77 -9.87 -20.93
N GLN A 14 15.84 -8.55 -20.87
CA GLN A 14 15.13 -7.68 -21.79
C GLN A 14 16.12 -6.91 -22.68
N LYS A 15 16.38 -7.44 -23.87
CA LYS A 15 17.24 -6.77 -24.86
C LYS A 15 16.63 -5.45 -25.35
N LYS A 16 15.29 -5.40 -25.52
CA LYS A 16 14.52 -4.21 -25.94
C LYS A 16 13.32 -4.04 -25.02
N PRO A 17 13.47 -3.44 -23.83
CA PRO A 17 12.37 -3.27 -22.89
C PRO A 17 11.31 -2.29 -23.43
N LYS A 18 10.04 -2.69 -23.37
CA LYS A 18 8.91 -1.90 -23.85
C LYS A 18 8.45 -0.93 -22.76
N ILE A 19 8.48 0.38 -23.07
CA ILE A 19 7.87 1.42 -22.24
C ILE A 19 6.35 1.37 -22.42
N VAL A 20 5.62 1.32 -21.32
CA VAL A 20 4.14 1.37 -21.29
C VAL A 20 3.66 2.78 -20.98
N SER A 21 4.37 3.49 -20.08
CA SER A 21 4.07 4.87 -19.70
C SER A 21 5.31 5.56 -19.19
N SER A 22 5.51 6.81 -19.62
CA SER A 22 6.49 7.75 -19.05
C SER A 22 5.87 8.68 -18.00
N LYS A 23 4.54 8.67 -17.84
CA LYS A 23 3.85 9.42 -16.78
C LYS A 23 4.00 8.67 -15.47
N VAL A 24 4.89 9.17 -14.62
CA VAL A 24 5.23 8.55 -13.33
C VAL A 24 5.11 9.61 -12.24
N TYR A 25 4.60 9.21 -11.09
CA TYR A 25 4.49 10.04 -9.91
C TYR A 25 5.62 9.70 -8.92
N GLY A 26 6.07 10.72 -8.19
CA GLY A 26 7.17 10.60 -7.24
C GLY A 26 8.56 10.62 -7.87
N GLY A 27 9.55 11.01 -7.05
CA GLY A 27 10.95 11.02 -7.44
C GLY A 27 11.33 12.09 -8.45
N LYS A 28 11.17 13.34 -8.09
CA LYS A 28 11.64 14.49 -8.88
C LYS A 28 13.10 14.31 -9.31
N GLY A 29 13.39 14.61 -10.57
CA GLY A 29 14.75 14.64 -11.13
C GLY A 29 15.26 13.34 -11.74
N ARG A 30 14.59 12.19 -11.56
CA ARG A 30 14.97 10.93 -12.23
C ARG A 30 14.05 10.62 -13.39
N LYS A 31 14.62 10.30 -14.55
CA LYS A 31 13.87 9.81 -15.69
C LYS A 31 13.44 8.36 -15.42
N ARG A 32 12.15 8.15 -15.13
CA ARG A 32 11.52 6.85 -14.85
C ARG A 32 10.43 6.57 -15.87
N ALA A 33 10.13 5.30 -16.02
CA ALA A 33 9.00 4.85 -16.83
C ALA A 33 8.47 3.51 -16.31
N PHE A 34 7.22 3.19 -16.67
CA PHE A 34 6.69 1.85 -16.53
C PHE A 34 7.09 1.02 -17.74
N PHE A 35 7.62 -0.15 -17.47
CA PHE A 35 8.02 -1.14 -18.46
C PHE A 35 7.13 -2.37 -18.38
N LEU A 36 6.94 -3.05 -19.51
CA LEU A 36 6.26 -4.33 -19.61
C LEU A 36 7.29 -5.45 -19.77
N CYS A 37 7.19 -6.47 -18.95
CA CYS A 37 7.92 -7.72 -19.19
C CYS A 37 7.19 -8.57 -20.21
N LYS A 38 7.84 -8.94 -21.31
CA LYS A 38 7.24 -9.78 -22.36
C LYS A 38 7.07 -11.24 -21.95
N ASN A 39 7.78 -11.68 -20.88
CA ASN A 39 7.74 -13.08 -20.44
C ASN A 39 6.63 -13.36 -19.42
N CYS A 40 6.36 -12.42 -18.48
CA CYS A 40 5.38 -12.61 -17.42
C CYS A 40 4.32 -11.51 -17.34
N ASP A 41 4.24 -10.64 -18.36
CA ASP A 41 3.29 -9.52 -18.51
C ASP A 41 3.23 -8.52 -17.33
N VAL A 42 4.15 -8.64 -16.36
CA VAL A 42 4.19 -7.68 -15.26
C VAL A 42 4.58 -6.28 -15.77
N ARG A 43 3.87 -5.28 -15.29
CA ARG A 43 4.23 -3.86 -15.49
C ARG A 43 4.94 -3.36 -14.23
N TYR A 44 6.13 -2.80 -14.40
CA TYR A 44 6.95 -2.36 -13.27
C TYR A 44 7.63 -1.03 -13.54
N LEU A 45 7.83 -0.27 -12.46
CA LEU A 45 8.52 1.01 -12.50
C LEU A 45 10.04 0.81 -12.51
N PHE A 46 10.75 1.50 -13.43
CA PHE A 46 12.19 1.50 -13.42
C PHE A 46 12.77 2.89 -13.78
N PRO A 47 13.82 3.35 -13.11
CA PRO A 47 14.32 2.83 -11.82
C PRO A 47 13.24 2.89 -10.73
N LYS A 48 13.24 1.93 -9.79
CA LYS A 48 12.35 2.00 -8.61
C LYS A 48 12.74 3.16 -7.70
N LEU A 49 11.79 3.63 -6.91
CA LEU A 49 12.08 4.56 -5.83
C LEU A 49 13.02 3.90 -4.81
N ASN A 50 13.98 4.63 -4.30
CA ASN A 50 14.70 4.21 -3.10
C ASN A 50 13.89 4.55 -1.85
N SER A 51 14.32 4.07 -0.68
CA SER A 51 13.57 4.24 0.58
C SER A 51 13.37 5.71 0.98
N GLU A 52 14.30 6.59 0.66
CA GLU A 52 14.19 8.03 0.96
C GLU A 52 13.21 8.73 0.01
N GLU A 53 13.28 8.40 -1.27
CA GLU A 53 12.36 8.91 -2.29
C GLU A 53 10.92 8.45 -2.00
N GLU A 54 10.74 7.20 -1.57
CA GLU A 54 9.45 6.65 -1.18
C GLU A 54 8.89 7.37 0.05
N LYS A 55 9.69 7.56 1.09
CA LYS A 55 9.29 8.35 2.28
C LYS A 55 8.90 9.78 1.91
N LEU A 56 9.69 10.42 1.05
CA LEU A 56 9.42 11.79 0.59
C LEU A 56 8.12 11.87 -0.20
N PHE A 57 7.87 10.89 -1.07
CA PHE A 57 6.62 10.78 -1.82
C PHE A 57 5.41 10.71 -0.88
N TYR A 58 5.39 9.79 0.08
CA TYR A 58 4.29 9.67 1.03
C TYR A 58 4.12 10.90 1.93
N LYS A 59 5.22 11.58 2.28
CA LYS A 59 5.18 12.77 3.15
C LYS A 59 4.70 14.02 2.42
N LYS A 60 5.07 14.21 1.14
CA LYS A 60 4.90 15.50 0.44
C LYS A 60 4.04 15.44 -0.83
N GLU A 61 4.00 14.30 -1.51
CA GLU A 61 3.42 14.22 -2.85
C GLU A 61 2.16 13.35 -2.91
N PHE A 62 1.98 12.46 -1.94
CA PHE A 62 0.92 11.44 -1.97
C PHE A 62 -0.49 12.05 -2.02
N GLU A 63 -0.77 13.10 -1.23
CA GLU A 63 -2.08 13.74 -1.23
C GLU A 63 -2.40 14.35 -2.61
N SER A 64 -1.48 15.14 -3.16
CA SER A 64 -1.62 15.72 -4.49
C SER A 64 -1.75 14.67 -5.60
N PHE A 65 -1.05 13.55 -5.45
CA PHE A 65 -1.18 12.41 -6.35
C PHE A 65 -2.59 11.81 -6.30
N MET A 66 -3.13 11.60 -5.09
CA MET A 66 -4.47 11.03 -4.91
C MET A 66 -5.56 11.99 -5.38
N ASP A 67 -5.41 13.28 -5.17
CA ASP A 67 -6.33 14.30 -5.67
C ASP A 67 -6.38 14.32 -7.20
N LYS A 68 -5.23 14.29 -7.85
CA LYS A 68 -5.15 14.20 -9.32
C LYS A 68 -5.76 12.91 -9.86
N ARG A 69 -5.56 11.79 -9.16
CA ARG A 69 -6.12 10.48 -9.53
C ARG A 69 -7.64 10.44 -9.39
N SER A 70 -8.19 11.06 -8.37
CA SER A 70 -9.64 11.08 -8.10
C SER A 70 -10.38 12.14 -8.92
N GLY A 71 -9.67 13.06 -9.58
CA GLY A 71 -10.26 14.19 -10.29
C GLY A 71 -10.92 15.24 -9.40
N LYS A 72 -10.72 15.15 -8.09
CA LYS A 72 -11.30 16.05 -7.09
C LYS A 72 -10.28 16.31 -5.98
N SER A 73 -10.27 17.53 -5.45
CA SER A 73 -9.60 17.78 -4.16
C SER A 73 -10.35 17.02 -3.06
N SER A 74 -9.89 15.81 -2.78
CA SER A 74 -10.61 14.88 -1.92
C SER A 74 -10.36 15.10 -0.45
N GLY A 75 -9.31 15.87 -0.10
CA GLY A 75 -8.80 15.95 1.27
C GLY A 75 -8.45 14.53 1.76
N TRP A 76 -7.69 13.81 0.96
CA TRP A 76 -7.34 12.40 1.17
C TRP A 76 -6.79 12.12 2.57
N LEU A 77 -6.02 13.06 3.13
CA LEU A 77 -5.47 12.95 4.48
C LEU A 77 -6.46 13.32 5.60
N LYS A 78 -7.69 13.75 5.28
CA LYS A 78 -8.75 13.93 6.26
C LYS A 78 -9.34 12.57 6.60
N VAL A 79 -8.89 12.01 7.71
CA VAL A 79 -9.09 10.60 8.07
C VAL A 79 -10.56 10.22 8.18
N GLU A 80 -11.39 11.04 8.79
CA GLU A 80 -12.82 10.81 8.94
C GLU A 80 -13.54 10.77 7.59
N LYS A 81 -13.17 11.68 6.69
CA LYS A 81 -13.69 11.70 5.32
C LYS A 81 -13.30 10.44 4.57
N HIS A 82 -12.02 10.02 4.70
CA HIS A 82 -11.52 8.79 4.11
C HIS A 82 -12.29 7.55 4.60
N ILE A 83 -12.54 7.45 5.91
CA ILE A 83 -13.32 6.34 6.48
C ILE A 83 -14.73 6.33 5.91
N LYS A 84 -15.43 7.49 5.95
CA LYS A 84 -16.81 7.62 5.45
C LYS A 84 -16.93 7.21 3.98
N GLN A 85 -15.99 7.65 3.14
CA GLN A 85 -15.96 7.32 1.70
C GLN A 85 -15.69 5.84 1.43
N ASN A 86 -15.06 5.13 2.38
CA ASN A 86 -14.70 3.72 2.22
C ASN A 86 -15.66 2.74 2.91
N THR A 87 -16.80 3.19 3.45
CA THR A 87 -17.79 2.32 4.09
C THR A 87 -18.31 1.24 3.14
N GLU A 88 -18.67 1.58 1.92
CA GLU A 88 -19.13 0.61 0.92
C GLU A 88 -17.99 -0.27 0.40
N THR A 89 -16.78 0.27 0.32
CA THR A 89 -15.58 -0.50 0.01
C THR A 89 -15.32 -1.58 1.06
N PHE A 90 -15.47 -1.25 2.34
CA PHE A 90 -15.39 -2.22 3.44
C PHE A 90 -16.40 -3.36 3.25
N LYS A 91 -17.68 -3.05 3.05
CA LYS A 91 -18.73 -4.06 2.86
C LYS A 91 -18.43 -5.00 1.69
N ARG A 92 -17.99 -4.43 0.57
CA ARG A 92 -17.62 -5.19 -0.64
C ARG A 92 -16.44 -6.13 -0.39
N ARG A 93 -15.38 -5.64 0.26
CA ARG A 93 -14.17 -6.43 0.56
C ARG A 93 -14.42 -7.49 1.63
N LEU A 94 -15.27 -7.20 2.60
CA LEU A 94 -15.63 -8.13 3.68
C LEU A 94 -16.20 -9.44 3.13
N LYS A 95 -16.91 -9.43 2.01
CA LYS A 95 -17.44 -10.65 1.37
C LYS A 95 -16.34 -11.67 1.03
N TYR A 96 -15.15 -11.18 0.64
CA TYR A 96 -14.01 -12.03 0.30
C TYR A 96 -13.21 -12.47 1.53
N ILE A 97 -13.25 -11.70 2.61
CA ILE A 97 -12.50 -11.98 3.83
C ILE A 97 -13.30 -12.91 4.76
N LYS A 98 -14.61 -12.69 4.87
CA LYS A 98 -15.49 -13.38 5.82
C LYS A 98 -15.39 -14.92 5.82
N PRO A 99 -15.27 -15.60 4.67
CA PRO A 99 -15.15 -17.06 4.66
C PRO A 99 -13.91 -17.61 5.35
N TYR A 100 -12.87 -16.79 5.52
CA TYR A 100 -11.57 -17.17 6.10
C TYR A 100 -11.38 -16.68 7.53
N LEU A 101 -12.40 -16.02 8.11
CA LEU A 101 -12.33 -15.52 9.48
C LEU A 101 -12.74 -16.61 10.46
N SER A 102 -11.92 -16.80 11.49
CA SER A 102 -12.23 -17.58 12.67
C SER A 102 -12.73 -16.70 13.83
N LYS A 103 -12.96 -17.27 14.99
CA LYS A 103 -13.49 -16.54 16.15
C LYS A 103 -12.50 -15.52 16.72
N SER A 104 -11.20 -15.82 16.62
CA SER A 104 -10.12 -14.94 17.09
C SER A 104 -8.88 -15.13 16.23
N ASP A 105 -8.67 -14.23 15.28
CA ASP A 105 -7.56 -14.28 14.34
C ASP A 105 -6.53 -13.18 14.62
N ASN A 106 -5.27 -13.48 14.28
CA ASN A 106 -4.22 -12.49 14.10
C ASN A 106 -4.28 -11.98 12.67
N ILE A 107 -4.66 -10.73 12.49
CA ILE A 107 -4.91 -10.12 11.17
C ILE A 107 -3.84 -9.08 10.85
N LEU A 108 -3.27 -9.19 9.64
CA LEU A 108 -2.34 -8.20 9.10
C LEU A 108 -2.93 -7.55 7.85
N GLU A 109 -2.99 -6.22 7.83
CA GLU A 109 -3.27 -5.45 6.61
C GLU A 109 -2.02 -4.69 6.15
N ILE A 110 -1.61 -4.94 4.90
CA ILE A 110 -0.51 -4.20 4.26
C ILE A 110 -1.10 -3.00 3.52
N GLY A 111 -0.69 -1.78 3.90
CA GLY A 111 -1.29 -0.55 3.39
C GLY A 111 -2.63 -0.24 4.07
N CYS A 112 -2.67 -0.31 5.41
CA CYS A 112 -3.94 -0.21 6.15
C CYS A 112 -4.57 1.20 6.13
N SER A 113 -3.86 2.23 5.64
CA SER A 113 -4.38 3.59 5.51
C SER A 113 -5.04 4.07 6.83
N SER A 114 -6.28 4.53 6.80
CA SER A 114 -7.04 4.95 7.99
C SER A 114 -7.49 3.81 8.92
N GLY A 115 -7.15 2.57 8.61
CA GLY A 115 -7.58 1.40 9.37
C GLY A 115 -9.07 1.06 9.20
N PHE A 116 -9.72 1.59 8.16
CA PHE A 116 -11.15 1.38 7.94
C PHE A 116 -11.52 -0.10 7.76
N MET A 117 -10.58 -0.93 7.29
CA MET A 117 -10.74 -2.38 7.23
C MET A 117 -10.45 -3.05 8.57
N LEU A 118 -9.37 -2.69 9.26
CA LEU A 118 -8.91 -3.35 10.48
C LEU A 118 -9.78 -3.05 11.71
N TYR A 119 -10.25 -1.83 11.84
CA TYR A 119 -10.96 -1.40 13.05
C TYR A 119 -12.25 -2.19 13.34
N PRO A 120 -13.09 -2.54 12.35
CA PRO A 120 -14.22 -3.43 12.57
C PRO A 120 -13.84 -4.84 13.07
N PHE A 121 -12.68 -5.38 12.66
CA PHE A 121 -12.18 -6.66 13.15
C PHE A 121 -11.64 -6.53 14.58
N LEU A 122 -10.89 -5.47 14.87
CA LEU A 122 -10.44 -5.18 16.25
C LEU A 122 -11.63 -5.14 17.22
N LYS A 123 -12.73 -4.45 16.84
CA LYS A 123 -13.94 -4.40 17.66
C LYS A 123 -14.63 -5.72 17.89
N LYS A 124 -14.39 -6.71 17.04
CA LYS A 124 -14.89 -8.09 17.17
C LYS A 124 -13.94 -9.01 17.94
N GLY A 125 -12.84 -8.48 18.49
CA GLY A 125 -11.89 -9.23 19.30
C GLY A 125 -10.75 -9.88 18.52
N HIS A 126 -10.56 -9.56 17.24
CA HIS A 126 -9.38 -10.00 16.49
C HIS A 126 -8.16 -9.15 16.87
N ASP A 127 -6.98 -9.76 16.86
CA ASP A 127 -5.73 -9.04 17.04
C ASP A 127 -5.26 -8.47 15.68
N CYS A 128 -5.26 -7.16 15.57
CA CYS A 128 -5.04 -6.46 14.30
C CYS A 128 -3.72 -5.70 14.29
N ILE A 129 -2.93 -5.92 13.24
CA ILE A 129 -1.72 -5.16 12.96
C ILE A 129 -1.81 -4.57 11.56
N GLY A 130 -1.37 -3.32 11.41
CA GLY A 130 -1.32 -2.63 10.12
C GLY A 130 0.10 -2.28 9.68
N ILE A 131 0.31 -2.16 8.39
CA ILE A 131 1.48 -1.50 7.81
C ILE A 131 1.01 -0.26 7.08
N GLU A 132 1.54 0.91 7.48
CA GLU A 132 1.17 2.20 6.89
C GLU A 132 2.36 3.18 6.93
N PRO A 133 2.90 3.60 5.79
CA PRO A 133 4.02 4.54 5.74
C PRO A 133 3.60 6.00 5.99
N SER A 134 2.33 6.37 5.78
CA SER A 134 1.82 7.73 6.00
C SER A 134 1.72 8.05 7.49
N GLY A 135 2.38 9.14 7.93
CA GLY A 135 2.37 9.57 9.32
C GLY A 135 0.97 9.87 9.84
N VAL A 136 0.16 10.59 9.05
CA VAL A 136 -1.20 11.00 9.44
C VAL A 136 -2.10 9.79 9.70
N PHE A 137 -2.14 8.84 8.78
CA PHE A 137 -2.94 7.64 8.94
C PHE A 137 -2.39 6.74 10.05
N LYS A 138 -1.09 6.56 10.11
CA LYS A 138 -0.44 5.75 11.14
C LYS A 138 -0.77 6.23 12.56
N ASP A 139 -0.66 7.54 12.78
CA ASP A 139 -0.92 8.13 14.11
C ASP A 139 -2.40 8.00 14.49
N TYR A 140 -3.30 8.16 13.54
CA TYR A 140 -4.73 7.96 13.76
C TYR A 140 -5.05 6.50 14.13
N VAL A 141 -4.53 5.54 13.37
CA VAL A 141 -4.78 4.11 13.57
C VAL A 141 -4.24 3.65 14.93
N LYS A 142 -3.05 4.14 15.33
CA LYS A 142 -2.49 3.89 16.67
C LYS A 142 -3.37 4.42 17.80
N LYS A 143 -3.90 5.65 17.68
CA LYS A 143 -4.81 6.23 18.67
C LYS A 143 -6.09 5.40 18.85
N ARG A 144 -6.45 4.59 17.87
CA ARG A 144 -7.60 3.67 17.92
C ARG A 144 -7.26 2.26 18.40
N GLY A 145 -6.05 2.06 18.93
CA GLY A 145 -5.63 0.80 19.54
C GLY A 145 -5.10 -0.26 18.57
N ILE A 146 -4.90 0.07 17.30
CA ILE A 146 -4.29 -0.85 16.34
C ILE A 146 -2.78 -0.64 16.30
N LYS A 147 -2.00 -1.71 16.44
CA LYS A 147 -0.56 -1.68 16.29
C LYS A 147 -0.18 -1.47 14.82
N VAL A 148 0.68 -0.48 14.53
CA VAL A 148 1.04 -0.11 13.15
C VAL A 148 2.54 0.06 13.00
N TYR A 149 3.07 -0.48 11.90
CA TYR A 149 4.47 -0.35 11.48
C TYR A 149 4.59 0.41 10.17
N ASP A 150 5.74 1.09 9.96
CA ASP A 150 5.99 1.85 8.72
C ASP A 150 6.31 0.93 7.54
N SER A 151 6.74 -0.30 7.80
CA SER A 151 7.15 -1.25 6.77
C SER A 151 7.09 -2.70 7.27
N LEU A 152 6.98 -3.63 6.32
CA LEU A 152 7.05 -5.06 6.59
C LEU A 152 8.36 -5.46 7.27
N LYS A 153 9.49 -4.84 6.89
CA LYS A 153 10.79 -5.09 7.51
C LYS A 153 10.77 -4.77 9.01
N LYS A 154 10.14 -3.65 9.41
CA LYS A 154 10.00 -3.30 10.84
C LYS A 154 9.07 -4.25 11.57
N LEU A 155 7.98 -4.68 10.95
CA LEU A 155 7.08 -5.68 11.51
C LEU A 155 7.84 -6.96 11.81
N ILE A 156 8.51 -7.56 10.82
CA ILE A 156 9.25 -8.83 10.96
C ILE A 156 10.33 -8.74 12.05
N TYR A 157 11.02 -7.60 12.15
CA TYR A 157 12.02 -7.38 13.19
C TYR A 157 11.43 -7.28 14.60
N LYS A 158 10.25 -6.68 14.74
CA LYS A 158 9.62 -6.39 16.05
C LYS A 158 8.66 -7.46 16.52
N GLU A 159 8.03 -8.17 15.62
CA GLU A 159 6.99 -9.16 15.90
C GLU A 159 7.42 -10.56 15.48
N LYS A 160 7.40 -11.50 16.42
CA LYS A 160 7.54 -12.93 16.15
C LYS A 160 6.17 -13.59 16.08
N LYS A 161 5.22 -12.97 15.35
CA LYS A 161 3.81 -13.35 15.34
C LYS A 161 3.45 -14.07 14.06
N ILE A 162 2.67 -15.12 14.16
CA ILE A 162 2.04 -15.78 13.02
C ILE A 162 0.68 -15.12 12.78
N PHE A 163 0.39 -14.79 11.53
CA PHE A 163 -0.89 -14.23 11.11
C PHE A 163 -1.74 -15.33 10.48
N ASN A 164 -3.00 -15.40 10.90
CA ASN A 164 -4.00 -16.31 10.31
C ASN A 164 -4.53 -15.73 9.00
N LEU A 165 -4.62 -14.41 8.93
CA LEU A 165 -5.12 -13.71 7.76
C LEU A 165 -4.22 -12.53 7.41
N ILE A 166 -3.77 -12.47 6.16
CA ILE A 166 -3.01 -11.35 5.61
C ILE A 166 -3.74 -10.86 4.37
N PHE A 167 -4.02 -9.57 4.30
CA PHE A 167 -4.59 -8.98 3.09
C PHE A 167 -3.93 -7.66 2.70
N HIS A 168 -4.05 -7.35 1.42
CA HIS A 168 -3.59 -6.12 0.79
C HIS A 168 -4.60 -5.73 -0.30
N PHE A 169 -5.08 -4.47 -0.29
CA PHE A 169 -6.05 -3.97 -1.24
C PHE A 169 -5.60 -2.71 -1.97
#